data_e5d3cfe2389b1adea9fa14bc626e893c
#
_entry.id   e5d3cfe2389b1adea9fa14bc626e893c
#
_cell.length_a   1.000
_cell.length_b   1.000
_cell.length_c   1.000
_cell.angle_alpha   90.00
_cell.angle_beta   90.00
_cell.angle_gamma   90.00
#
_symmetry.space_group_name_H-M   'P 1'
#
loop_
_entity.id
_entity.type
_entity.pdbx_description
1 polymer ?
#
loop_
_entity_poly.entity_id
_entity_poly.type
_entity_poly.pdbx_seq_one_letter_code
_entity_poly.pdbx_strand_id
1 'polypeptide(L)'
;MDALAAPMNPIRAVNLTLLLAALSVAGNHFNLSLFFGLQLIFGSVAVLLAIAWLGTRAGLVVAAASGAYTYVLWDHPFALVICLAEAAFVGWHRDHARRRGREFPALGFSVALYWVLIGIPLVLLFYHLVMGMIWQQTLLVAIKQSLNDILNAALAGLVLMTVATLRHRPGSLSARQVLFSLLLSGILLTAILVVAWENRDLKERLEKDLGEHLRIFGTLVVHNRDPSAAGGYVDQSEILAQVREITRHSGATLFEGAGLEVQV
;
A
#
# COMPACT_ATOMS: atom_id res chain seq x y z
N MET A 1 1.67 19.32 22.49
CA MET A 1 1.02 19.46 21.17
C MET A 1 -0.09 20.52 21.14
N ASP A 2 -0.61 20.95 22.30
CA ASP A 2 -1.67 21.98 22.36
C ASP A 2 -1.23 23.39 21.95
N ALA A 3 0.04 23.68 21.86
CA ALA A 3 0.57 24.98 21.44
C ALA A 3 0.44 25.25 19.91
N LEU A 4 -0.03 24.30 19.11
CA LEU A 4 -0.33 24.50 17.69
C LEU A 4 -1.77 25.03 17.45
N ALA A 5 -2.59 25.05 18.52
CA ALA A 5 -3.99 25.43 18.45
C ALA A 5 -4.25 26.90 18.86
N ALA A 6 -3.43 27.87 18.41
CA ALA A 6 -3.97 29.21 18.26
C ALA A 6 -5.16 29.08 17.26
N PRO A 7 -6.32 29.75 17.52
CA PRO A 7 -7.47 29.64 16.64
C PRO A 7 -7.06 30.06 15.23
N MET A 8 -6.93 29.06 14.36
CA MET A 8 -6.54 29.30 12.98
C MET A 8 -7.73 29.95 12.28
N ASN A 9 -7.45 31.01 11.49
CA ASN A 9 -8.48 31.62 10.65
C ASN A 9 -9.20 30.51 9.87
N PRO A 10 -10.55 30.45 9.88
CA PRO A 10 -11.33 29.40 9.22
C PRO A 10 -10.98 29.25 7.74
N ILE A 11 -10.70 30.33 7.02
CA ILE A 11 -10.27 30.28 5.62
C ILE A 11 -8.94 29.53 5.48
N ARG A 12 -7.98 29.79 6.36
CA ARG A 12 -6.68 29.08 6.36
C ARG A 12 -6.85 27.59 6.68
N ALA A 13 -7.77 27.26 7.60
CA ALA A 13 -8.07 25.87 7.94
C ALA A 13 -8.67 25.11 6.74
N VAL A 14 -9.62 25.71 6.02
CA VAL A 14 -10.21 25.15 4.80
C VAL A 14 -9.14 24.96 3.73
N ASN A 15 -8.35 26.01 3.43
CA ASN A 15 -7.31 25.93 2.39
C ASN A 15 -6.27 24.83 2.73
N LEU A 16 -5.86 24.70 3.99
CA LEU A 16 -4.93 23.65 4.41
C LEU A 16 -5.58 22.26 4.31
N THR A 17 -6.86 22.12 4.61
CA THR A 17 -7.59 20.85 4.42
C THR A 17 -7.63 20.47 2.95
N LEU A 18 -7.93 21.39 2.05
CA LEU A 18 -7.94 21.16 0.60
C LEU A 18 -6.55 20.80 0.06
N LEU A 19 -5.51 21.49 0.53
CA LEU A 19 -4.12 21.18 0.18
C LEU A 19 -3.74 19.76 0.63
N LEU A 20 -4.06 19.40 1.88
CA LEU A 20 -3.78 18.07 2.39
C LEU A 20 -4.60 16.98 1.67
N ALA A 21 -5.84 17.28 1.25
CA ALA A 21 -6.63 16.38 0.42
C ALA A 21 -5.98 16.15 -0.95
N ALA A 22 -5.52 17.23 -1.60
CA ALA A 22 -4.80 17.13 -2.87
C ALA A 22 -3.47 16.34 -2.72
N LEU A 23 -2.70 16.60 -1.65
CA LEU A 23 -1.47 15.86 -1.34
C LEU A 23 -1.74 14.39 -1.04
N SER A 24 -2.88 14.08 -0.38
CA SER A 24 -3.29 12.71 -0.11
C SER A 24 -3.59 11.94 -1.41
N VAL A 25 -4.34 12.55 -2.32
CA VAL A 25 -4.62 11.98 -3.65
C VAL A 25 -3.32 11.80 -4.44
N ALA A 26 -2.45 12.81 -4.45
CA ALA A 26 -1.14 12.72 -5.10
C ALA A 26 -0.28 11.60 -4.50
N GLY A 27 -0.24 11.44 -3.17
CA GLY A 27 0.48 10.39 -2.49
C GLY A 27 -0.03 8.97 -2.82
N ASN A 28 -1.31 8.83 -3.16
CA ASN A 28 -1.87 7.58 -3.65
C ASN A 28 -1.62 7.39 -5.16
N HIS A 29 -1.56 8.48 -5.93
CA HIS A 29 -1.24 8.43 -7.36
C HIS A 29 0.20 7.98 -7.60
N PHE A 30 1.15 8.56 -6.89
CA PHE A 30 2.56 8.18 -6.95
C PHE A 30 2.84 6.99 -6.02
N ASN A 31 2.08 5.90 -6.23
CA ASN A 31 2.27 4.68 -5.49
C ASN A 31 3.56 3.97 -5.86
N LEU A 32 4.12 3.20 -4.93
CA LEU A 32 5.26 2.33 -5.18
C LEU A 32 4.75 0.90 -5.39
N SER A 33 4.83 0.43 -6.62
CA SER A 33 4.46 -0.94 -6.96
C SER A 33 5.52 -1.92 -6.47
N LEU A 34 5.10 -2.90 -5.70
CA LEU A 34 5.88 -4.05 -5.25
C LEU A 34 5.54 -5.28 -6.11
N PHE A 35 6.12 -6.43 -5.79
CA PHE A 35 5.80 -7.69 -6.44
C PHE A 35 4.33 -8.11 -6.23
N PHE A 36 3.82 -9.00 -7.07
CA PHE A 36 2.45 -9.53 -7.01
C PHE A 36 1.34 -8.47 -7.03
N GLY A 37 1.54 -7.34 -7.72
CA GLY A 37 0.53 -6.28 -7.82
C GLY A 37 0.28 -5.50 -6.51
N LEU A 38 1.07 -5.72 -5.47
CA LEU A 38 1.01 -4.95 -4.24
C LEU A 38 1.54 -3.54 -4.47
N GLN A 39 0.80 -2.54 -3.98
CA GLN A 39 1.18 -1.13 -4.09
C GLN A 39 1.26 -0.51 -2.69
N LEU A 40 2.33 0.22 -2.41
CA LEU A 40 2.41 1.11 -1.26
C LEU A 40 1.88 2.47 -1.66
N ILE A 41 0.97 3.01 -0.85
CA ILE A 41 0.33 4.30 -1.04
C ILE A 41 0.65 5.23 0.12
N PHE A 42 0.79 6.52 -0.15
CA PHE A 42 1.26 7.50 0.84
C PHE A 42 0.21 8.53 1.25
N GLY A 43 -1.04 8.36 0.81
CA GLY A 43 -2.13 9.27 1.11
C GLY A 43 -2.43 9.42 2.61
N SER A 44 -2.30 8.36 3.39
CA SER A 44 -2.54 8.35 4.84
C SER A 44 -1.58 9.30 5.59
N VAL A 45 -0.40 9.63 5.05
CA VAL A 45 0.49 10.67 5.64
C VAL A 45 -0.25 11.99 5.78
N ALA A 46 -0.89 12.47 4.72
CA ALA A 46 -1.63 13.73 4.72
C ALA A 46 -2.90 13.65 5.60
N VAL A 47 -3.56 12.49 5.65
CA VAL A 47 -4.71 12.24 6.56
C VAL A 47 -4.28 12.42 8.01
N LEU A 48 -3.19 11.79 8.43
CA LEU A 48 -2.67 11.86 9.79
C LEU A 48 -2.18 13.26 10.15
N LEU A 49 -1.56 13.99 9.20
CA LEU A 49 -1.20 15.40 9.39
C LEU A 49 -2.45 16.27 9.55
N ALA A 50 -3.51 16.03 8.79
CA ALA A 50 -4.78 16.75 8.93
C ALA A 50 -5.39 16.52 10.32
N ILE A 51 -5.42 15.28 10.80
CA ILE A 51 -5.87 14.97 12.17
C ILE A 51 -5.02 15.72 13.20
N ALA A 52 -3.70 15.69 13.06
CA ALA A 52 -2.79 16.30 14.03
C ALA A 52 -2.92 17.83 14.09
N TRP A 53 -3.02 18.51 12.94
CA TRP A 53 -3.03 19.98 12.88
C TRP A 53 -4.43 20.59 12.96
N LEU A 54 -5.42 19.96 12.29
CA LEU A 54 -6.76 20.55 12.07
C LEU A 54 -7.86 19.81 12.86
N GLY A 55 -7.57 18.59 13.31
CA GLY A 55 -8.51 17.78 14.08
C GLY A 55 -9.27 16.75 13.24
N THR A 56 -10.09 15.96 13.95
CA THR A 56 -10.76 14.78 13.42
C THR A 56 -11.62 15.06 12.18
N ARG A 57 -12.37 16.20 12.17
CA ARG A 57 -13.25 16.55 11.04
C ARG A 57 -12.46 16.78 9.74
N ALA A 58 -11.38 17.53 9.81
CA ALA A 58 -10.50 17.74 8.65
C ALA A 58 -9.84 16.44 8.20
N GLY A 59 -9.38 15.62 9.15
CA GLY A 59 -8.84 14.30 8.87
C GLY A 59 -9.82 13.41 8.11
N LEU A 60 -11.09 13.39 8.50
CA LEU A 60 -12.14 12.63 7.80
C LEU A 60 -12.38 13.13 6.36
N VAL A 61 -12.35 14.44 6.14
CA VAL A 61 -12.48 15.00 4.78
C VAL A 61 -11.30 14.58 3.90
N VAL A 62 -10.07 14.65 4.43
CA VAL A 62 -8.87 14.23 3.71
C VAL A 62 -8.89 12.71 3.48
N ALA A 63 -9.33 11.92 4.47
CA ALA A 63 -9.47 10.46 4.34
C ALA A 63 -10.52 10.08 3.29
N ALA A 64 -11.63 10.82 3.20
CA ALA A 64 -12.62 10.60 2.16
C ALA A 64 -12.04 10.84 0.75
N ALA A 65 -11.26 11.90 0.55
CA ALA A 65 -10.59 12.18 -0.72
C ALA A 65 -9.54 11.09 -1.05
N SER A 66 -8.72 10.71 -0.06
CA SER A 66 -7.73 9.64 -0.17
C SER A 66 -8.37 8.31 -0.56
N GLY A 67 -9.40 7.91 0.19
CA GLY A 67 -10.10 6.65 -0.01
C GLY A 67 -10.92 6.62 -1.31
N ALA A 68 -11.52 7.76 -1.71
CA ALA A 68 -12.20 7.86 -3.00
C ALA A 68 -11.23 7.60 -4.17
N TYR A 69 -9.99 8.06 -4.07
CA TYR A 69 -8.98 7.77 -5.08
C TYR A 69 -8.58 6.28 -5.12
N THR A 70 -8.60 5.57 -3.99
CA THR A 70 -8.33 4.12 -3.99
C THR A 70 -9.39 3.32 -4.73
N TYR A 71 -10.60 3.84 -4.87
CA TYR A 71 -11.63 3.24 -5.73
C TYR A 71 -11.20 3.24 -7.21
N VAL A 72 -10.54 4.32 -7.65
CA VAL A 72 -9.98 4.40 -9.02
C VAL A 72 -8.82 3.41 -9.21
N LEU A 73 -8.05 3.13 -8.15
CA LEU A 73 -6.91 2.21 -8.22
C LEU A 73 -7.31 0.73 -8.22
N TRP A 74 -8.36 0.38 -7.45
CA TRP A 74 -8.67 -1.03 -7.13
C TRP A 74 -10.09 -1.46 -7.49
N ASP A 75 -10.90 -0.57 -8.06
CA ASP A 75 -12.28 -0.82 -8.52
C ASP A 75 -13.22 -1.40 -7.44
N HIS A 76 -12.95 -1.08 -6.17
CA HIS A 76 -13.82 -1.46 -5.04
C HIS A 76 -13.76 -0.43 -3.90
N PRO A 77 -14.90 -0.24 -3.14
CA PRO A 77 -15.00 0.81 -2.14
C PRO A 77 -14.39 0.46 -0.77
N PHE A 78 -13.90 -0.76 -0.56
CA PHE A 78 -13.54 -1.26 0.78
C PHE A 78 -12.38 -0.50 1.41
N ALA A 79 -11.39 -0.11 0.60
CA ALA A 79 -10.28 0.70 1.07
C ALA A 79 -10.72 2.10 1.53
N LEU A 80 -11.75 2.69 0.91
CA LEU A 80 -12.37 3.94 1.38
C LEU A 80 -12.93 3.77 2.80
N VAL A 81 -13.65 2.68 3.04
CA VAL A 81 -14.23 2.40 4.38
C VAL A 81 -13.13 2.20 5.42
N ILE A 82 -12.09 1.45 5.09
CA ILE A 82 -10.94 1.19 5.97
C ILE A 82 -10.21 2.51 6.30
N CYS A 83 -9.96 3.36 5.32
CA CYS A 83 -9.30 4.65 5.50
C CYS A 83 -10.13 5.62 6.36
N LEU A 84 -11.45 5.68 6.15
CA LEU A 84 -12.36 6.49 6.98
C LEU A 84 -12.41 5.97 8.41
N ALA A 85 -12.47 4.65 8.60
CA ALA A 85 -12.46 4.04 9.93
C ALA A 85 -11.15 4.31 10.68
N GLU A 86 -10.00 4.26 9.99
CA GLU A 86 -8.70 4.65 10.55
C GLU A 86 -8.70 6.11 11.00
N ALA A 87 -9.10 7.02 10.12
CA ALA A 87 -9.14 8.45 10.44
C ALA A 87 -10.10 8.75 11.62
N ALA A 88 -11.24 8.08 11.67
CA ALA A 88 -12.19 8.21 12.76
C ALA A 88 -11.61 7.69 14.08
N PHE A 89 -10.97 6.53 14.07
CA PHE A 89 -10.36 5.93 15.26
C PHE A 89 -9.20 6.76 15.80
N VAL A 90 -8.23 7.13 14.93
CA VAL A 90 -7.07 7.93 15.31
C VAL A 90 -7.52 9.31 15.82
N GLY A 91 -8.48 9.93 15.13
CA GLY A 91 -9.07 11.20 15.55
C GLY A 91 -9.79 11.11 16.90
N TRP A 92 -10.62 10.07 17.09
CA TRP A 92 -11.28 9.82 18.38
C TRP A 92 -10.26 9.59 19.50
N HIS A 93 -9.22 8.78 19.26
CA HIS A 93 -8.17 8.49 20.24
C HIS A 93 -7.44 9.77 20.66
N ARG A 94 -7.11 10.65 19.69
CA ARG A 94 -6.54 11.96 19.94
C ARG A 94 -7.47 12.84 20.78
N ASP A 95 -8.72 12.98 20.39
CA ASP A 95 -9.68 13.83 21.08
C ASP A 95 -9.99 13.34 22.50
N HIS A 96 -9.99 12.01 22.69
CA HIS A 96 -10.16 11.39 24.00
C HIS A 96 -8.96 11.62 24.92
N ALA A 97 -7.71 11.48 24.43
CA ALA A 97 -6.52 11.79 25.18
C ALA A 97 -6.52 13.28 25.63
N ARG A 98 -6.85 14.18 24.68
CA ARG A 98 -6.95 15.62 24.95
C ARG A 98 -7.98 15.97 26.02
N ARG A 99 -9.17 15.37 25.97
CA ARG A 99 -10.24 15.58 27.00
C ARG A 99 -9.81 15.12 28.38
N ARG A 100 -8.89 14.16 28.48
CA ARG A 100 -8.34 13.64 29.74
C ARG A 100 -7.07 14.38 30.20
N GLY A 101 -6.67 15.45 29.51
CA GLY A 101 -5.42 16.16 29.79
C GLY A 101 -4.16 15.31 29.62
N ARG A 102 -4.24 14.22 28.85
CA ARG A 102 -3.11 13.34 28.56
C ARG A 102 -2.43 13.72 27.27
N GLU A 103 -1.15 13.49 27.20
CA GLU A 103 -0.43 13.60 25.92
C GLU A 103 -0.98 12.58 24.94
N PHE A 104 -1.14 12.99 23.68
CA PHE A 104 -1.53 12.08 22.61
C PHE A 104 -0.41 11.07 22.38
N PRO A 105 -0.70 9.76 22.39
CA PRO A 105 0.28 8.74 22.09
C PRO A 105 0.88 8.96 20.69
N ALA A 106 2.07 8.39 20.45
CA ALA A 106 2.69 8.46 19.12
C ALA A 106 1.70 7.98 18.05
N LEU A 107 1.65 8.69 16.91
CA LEU A 107 0.74 8.35 15.80
C LEU A 107 0.84 6.87 15.41
N GLY A 108 2.07 6.36 15.30
CA GLY A 108 2.32 4.95 14.99
C GLY A 108 1.66 3.97 15.95
N PHE A 109 1.63 4.30 17.26
CA PHE A 109 0.93 3.47 18.24
C PHE A 109 -0.60 3.47 18.00
N SER A 110 -1.18 4.64 17.73
CA SER A 110 -2.62 4.77 17.49
C SER A 110 -3.04 4.04 16.22
N VAL A 111 -2.24 4.11 15.15
CA VAL A 111 -2.44 3.40 13.89
C VAL A 111 -2.27 1.90 14.07
N ALA A 112 -1.22 1.45 14.76
CA ALA A 112 -1.03 0.03 15.05
C ALA A 112 -2.19 -0.55 15.86
N LEU A 113 -2.68 0.19 16.88
CA LEU A 113 -3.83 -0.22 17.66
C LEU A 113 -5.11 -0.32 16.82
N TYR A 114 -5.33 0.64 15.91
CA TYR A 114 -6.43 0.59 14.95
C TYR A 114 -6.34 -0.69 14.11
N TRP A 115 -5.17 -0.99 13.55
CA TRP A 115 -5.01 -2.16 12.68
C TRP A 115 -5.28 -3.46 13.41
N VAL A 116 -4.80 -3.61 14.63
CA VAL A 116 -5.05 -4.82 15.44
C VAL A 116 -6.54 -4.98 15.79
N LEU A 117 -7.21 -3.88 16.16
CA LEU A 117 -8.59 -3.95 16.68
C LEU A 117 -9.65 -3.88 15.59
N ILE A 118 -9.42 -3.15 14.52
CA ILE A 118 -10.44 -2.80 13.51
C ILE A 118 -9.96 -3.08 12.10
N GLY A 119 -8.77 -2.65 11.72
CA GLY A 119 -8.29 -2.71 10.34
C GLY A 119 -8.18 -4.13 9.80
N ILE A 120 -7.48 -5.03 10.51
CA ILE A 120 -7.37 -6.44 10.12
C ILE A 120 -8.74 -7.11 10.06
N PRO A 121 -9.62 -7.02 11.08
CA PRO A 121 -10.99 -7.52 10.99
C PRO A 121 -11.78 -7.00 9.78
N LEU A 122 -11.66 -5.72 9.44
CA LEU A 122 -12.33 -5.16 8.24
C LEU A 122 -11.77 -5.73 6.94
N VAL A 123 -10.45 -5.91 6.85
CA VAL A 123 -9.83 -6.57 5.68
C VAL A 123 -10.35 -8.01 5.55
N LEU A 124 -10.37 -8.78 6.63
CA LEU A 124 -10.91 -10.14 6.60
C LEU A 124 -12.38 -10.16 6.19
N LEU A 125 -13.18 -9.24 6.71
CA LEU A 125 -14.60 -9.11 6.35
C LEU A 125 -14.76 -8.81 4.86
N PHE A 126 -14.10 -7.77 4.35
CA PHE A 126 -14.33 -7.33 2.98
C PHE A 126 -13.67 -8.22 1.94
N TYR A 127 -12.40 -8.57 2.13
CA TYR A 127 -11.64 -9.30 1.11
C TYR A 127 -11.92 -10.81 1.16
N HIS A 128 -12.00 -11.41 2.33
CA HIS A 128 -12.26 -12.84 2.42
C HIS A 128 -13.77 -13.17 2.32
N LEU A 129 -14.61 -12.53 3.15
CA LEU A 129 -16.03 -12.90 3.21
C LEU A 129 -16.86 -12.28 2.08
N VAL A 130 -16.60 -11.01 1.69
CA VAL A 130 -17.41 -10.32 0.68
C VAL A 130 -16.88 -10.57 -0.73
N MET A 131 -15.56 -10.44 -0.94
CA MET A 131 -14.94 -10.65 -2.26
C MET A 131 -14.60 -12.12 -2.55
N GLY A 132 -14.65 -13.00 -1.55
CA GLY A 132 -14.31 -14.42 -1.73
C GLY A 132 -12.83 -14.71 -1.98
N MET A 133 -11.94 -13.77 -1.63
CA MET A 133 -10.50 -13.99 -1.81
C MET A 133 -10.00 -15.14 -0.93
N ILE A 134 -9.04 -15.93 -1.44
CA ILE A 134 -8.43 -17.00 -0.67
C ILE A 134 -7.71 -16.45 0.56
N TRP A 135 -7.64 -17.26 1.61
CA TRP A 135 -7.12 -16.86 2.92
C TRP A 135 -5.70 -16.28 2.86
N GLN A 136 -4.79 -16.91 2.10
CA GLN A 136 -3.40 -16.49 1.97
C GLN A 136 -3.27 -15.09 1.36
N GLN A 137 -4.04 -14.82 0.31
CA GLN A 137 -4.06 -13.49 -0.33
C GLN A 137 -4.66 -12.43 0.59
N THR A 138 -5.73 -12.78 1.31
CA THR A 138 -6.36 -11.87 2.28
C THR A 138 -5.39 -11.49 3.41
N LEU A 139 -4.66 -12.47 3.97
CA LEU A 139 -3.62 -12.20 4.97
C LEU A 139 -2.50 -11.32 4.42
N LEU A 140 -2.06 -11.57 3.19
CA LEU A 140 -1.05 -10.73 2.54
C LEU A 140 -1.51 -9.28 2.39
N VAL A 141 -2.77 -9.06 2.00
CA VAL A 141 -3.38 -7.73 1.94
C VAL A 141 -3.44 -7.10 3.32
N ALA A 142 -3.87 -7.84 4.35
CA ALA A 142 -3.95 -7.34 5.72
C ALA A 142 -2.58 -6.89 6.26
N ILE A 143 -1.56 -7.73 6.10
CA ILE A 143 -0.18 -7.43 6.52
C ILE A 143 0.35 -6.21 5.75
N LYS A 144 0.20 -6.22 4.42
CA LYS A 144 0.67 -5.12 3.56
C LYS A 144 0.02 -3.79 3.94
N GLN A 145 -1.30 -3.74 4.11
CA GLN A 145 -1.99 -2.49 4.44
C GLN A 145 -1.60 -1.99 5.83
N SER A 146 -1.54 -2.86 6.83
CA SER A 146 -1.14 -2.46 8.18
C SER A 146 0.30 -1.93 8.23
N LEU A 147 1.25 -2.57 7.56
CA LEU A 147 2.64 -2.10 7.47
C LEU A 147 2.73 -0.76 6.72
N ASN A 148 1.99 -0.61 5.62
CA ASN A 148 1.93 0.64 4.86
C ASN A 148 1.45 1.81 5.72
N ASP A 149 0.40 1.62 6.51
CA ASP A 149 -0.17 2.70 7.31
C ASP A 149 0.68 3.00 8.56
N ILE A 150 1.33 2.00 9.16
CA ILE A 150 2.34 2.23 10.21
C ILE A 150 3.52 3.05 9.66
N LEU A 151 3.98 2.75 8.45
CA LEU A 151 4.99 3.56 7.77
C LEU A 151 4.51 5.00 7.55
N ASN A 152 3.29 5.17 7.02
CA ASN A 152 2.70 6.48 6.80
C ASN A 152 2.59 7.27 8.12
N ALA A 153 2.25 6.59 9.22
CA ALA A 153 2.23 7.20 10.55
C ALA A 153 3.63 7.62 11.03
N ALA A 154 4.66 6.83 10.75
CA ALA A 154 6.04 7.19 11.06
C ALA A 154 6.50 8.40 10.24
N LEU A 155 6.20 8.45 8.94
CA LEU A 155 6.49 9.59 8.07
C LEU A 155 5.74 10.86 8.51
N ALA A 156 4.44 10.75 8.84
CA ALA A 156 3.67 11.86 9.38
C ALA A 156 4.26 12.36 10.71
N GLY A 157 4.69 11.45 11.59
CA GLY A 157 5.38 11.77 12.83
C GLY A 157 6.69 12.54 12.60
N LEU A 158 7.46 12.12 11.59
CA LEU A 158 8.70 12.80 11.19
C LEU A 158 8.44 14.23 10.70
N VAL A 159 7.41 14.43 9.87
CA VAL A 159 7.00 15.77 9.40
C VAL A 159 6.56 16.63 10.57
N LEU A 160 5.74 16.11 11.50
CA LEU A 160 5.31 16.84 12.69
C LEU A 160 6.49 17.29 13.54
N MET A 161 7.47 16.41 13.74
CA MET A 161 8.72 16.70 14.45
C MET A 161 9.52 17.81 13.79
N THR A 162 9.77 17.68 12.49
CA THR A 162 10.52 18.67 11.72
C THR A 162 9.88 20.05 11.82
N VAL A 163 8.56 20.12 11.63
CA VAL A 163 7.81 21.37 11.76
C VAL A 163 7.87 21.94 13.18
N ALA A 164 7.78 21.10 14.21
CA ALA A 164 7.89 21.54 15.61
C ALA A 164 9.28 22.11 15.93
N THR A 165 10.34 21.45 15.45
CA THR A 165 11.74 21.89 15.62
C THR A 165 12.00 23.22 14.90
N LEU A 166 11.55 23.35 13.64
CA LEU A 166 11.72 24.58 12.85
C LEU A 166 11.00 25.79 13.48
N ARG A 167 9.91 25.55 14.20
CA ARG A 167 9.16 26.61 14.90
C ARG A 167 9.74 27.00 16.26
N HIS A 168 10.93 26.51 16.60
CA HIS A 168 11.66 26.85 17.86
C HIS A 168 10.79 26.70 19.12
N ARG A 169 10.00 25.62 19.22
CA ARG A 169 9.20 25.31 20.42
C ARG A 169 9.88 24.19 21.20
N PRO A 170 10.86 24.52 22.10
CA PRO A 170 11.47 23.49 22.93
C PRO A 170 10.43 22.88 23.87
N GLY A 171 10.44 21.58 24.03
CA GLY A 171 9.61 20.85 25.00
C GLY A 171 8.35 20.14 24.45
N SER A 172 8.06 20.24 23.13
CA SER A 172 6.86 19.61 22.59
C SER A 172 7.01 18.13 22.21
N LEU A 173 8.23 17.60 22.20
CA LEU A 173 8.52 16.21 21.82
C LEU A 173 9.57 15.61 22.74
N SER A 174 9.28 14.41 23.24
CA SER A 174 10.25 13.62 23.97
C SER A 174 11.37 13.17 23.02
N ALA A 175 12.64 13.29 23.43
CA ALA A 175 13.79 12.78 22.68
C ALA A 175 13.61 11.29 22.30
N ARG A 176 12.93 10.52 23.14
CA ARG A 176 12.57 9.13 22.90
C ARG A 176 11.61 8.98 21.70
N GLN A 177 10.60 9.86 21.56
CA GLN A 177 9.67 9.82 20.41
C GLN A 177 10.39 10.20 19.12
N VAL A 178 11.29 11.20 19.19
CA VAL A 178 12.15 11.62 18.09
C VAL A 178 12.99 10.44 17.60
N LEU A 179 13.73 9.83 18.50
CA LEU A 179 14.63 8.72 18.20
C LEU A 179 13.86 7.51 17.65
N PHE A 180 12.74 7.16 18.29
CA PHE A 180 11.88 6.06 17.83
C PHE A 180 11.34 6.28 16.41
N SER A 181 10.82 7.48 16.13
CA SER A 181 10.29 7.80 14.79
C SER A 181 11.38 7.80 13.72
N LEU A 182 12.58 8.34 14.04
CA LEU A 182 13.72 8.33 13.12
C LEU A 182 14.20 6.90 12.82
N LEU A 183 14.37 6.08 13.86
CA LEU A 183 14.79 4.69 13.71
C LEU A 183 13.76 3.88 12.92
N LEU A 184 12.48 3.98 13.28
CA LEU A 184 11.41 3.28 12.62
C LEU A 184 11.29 3.69 11.15
N SER A 185 11.29 5.00 10.86
CA SER A 185 11.26 5.53 9.50
C SER A 185 12.49 5.11 8.71
N GLY A 186 13.67 5.14 9.30
CA GLY A 186 14.91 4.71 8.65
C GLY A 186 14.88 3.23 8.29
N ILE A 187 14.50 2.36 9.22
CA ILE A 187 14.40 0.91 8.98
C ILE A 187 13.36 0.61 7.89
N LEU A 188 12.16 1.20 7.99
CA LEU A 188 11.09 0.97 7.02
C LEU A 188 11.43 1.51 5.64
N LEU A 189 12.01 2.71 5.56
CA LEU A 189 12.45 3.29 4.28
C LEU A 189 13.53 2.42 3.62
N THR A 190 14.51 1.97 4.38
CA THR A 190 15.55 1.08 3.87
C THR A 190 14.95 -0.24 3.38
N ALA A 191 14.04 -0.86 4.16
CA ALA A 191 13.37 -2.09 3.77
C ALA A 191 12.58 -1.90 2.47
N ILE A 192 11.85 -0.80 2.31
CA ILE A 192 11.11 -0.48 1.09
C ILE A 192 12.05 -0.31 -0.11
N LEU A 193 13.16 0.43 0.08
CA LEU A 193 14.12 0.63 -1.01
C LEU A 193 14.77 -0.68 -1.46
N VAL A 194 15.12 -1.56 -0.52
CA VAL A 194 15.65 -2.90 -0.82
C VAL A 194 14.62 -3.72 -1.59
N VAL A 195 13.37 -3.80 -1.09
CA VAL A 195 12.30 -4.55 -1.74
C VAL A 195 11.98 -3.97 -3.13
N ALA A 196 11.97 -2.64 -3.29
CA ALA A 196 11.75 -2.00 -4.59
C ALA A 196 12.89 -2.30 -5.57
N TRP A 197 14.13 -2.33 -5.08
CA TRP A 197 15.31 -2.70 -5.88
C TRP A 197 15.24 -4.16 -6.35
N GLU A 198 15.02 -5.10 -5.42
CA GLU A 198 14.89 -6.53 -5.72
C GLU A 198 13.72 -6.81 -6.67
N ASN A 199 12.60 -6.08 -6.51
CA ASN A 199 11.46 -6.23 -7.41
C ASN A 199 11.77 -5.81 -8.85
N ARG A 200 12.58 -4.77 -9.06
CA ARG A 200 13.01 -4.36 -10.41
C ARG A 200 13.90 -5.43 -11.04
N ASP A 201 14.89 -5.92 -10.29
CA ASP A 201 15.79 -6.97 -10.76
C ASP A 201 15.05 -8.28 -11.08
N LEU A 202 14.12 -8.68 -10.20
CA LEU A 202 13.27 -9.85 -10.42
C LEU A 202 12.37 -9.69 -11.66
N LYS A 203 11.77 -8.52 -11.85
CA LYS A 203 10.93 -8.22 -13.01
C LYS A 203 11.75 -8.31 -14.31
N GLU A 204 12.93 -7.70 -14.35
CA GLU A 204 13.82 -7.75 -15.52
C GLU A 204 14.25 -9.19 -15.84
N ARG A 205 14.55 -10.01 -14.83
CA ARG A 205 14.88 -11.44 -15.02
C ARG A 205 13.69 -12.23 -15.54
N LEU A 206 12.50 -12.04 -14.96
CA LEU A 206 11.28 -12.73 -15.40
C LEU A 206 10.90 -12.34 -16.83
N GLU A 207 11.00 -11.06 -17.20
CA GLU A 207 10.73 -10.60 -18.56
C GLU A 207 11.71 -11.20 -19.56
N LYS A 208 13.00 -11.33 -19.19
CA LYS A 208 14.02 -11.95 -20.00
C LYS A 208 13.78 -13.45 -20.19
N ASP A 209 13.54 -14.16 -19.08
CA ASP A 209 13.26 -15.59 -19.10
C ASP A 209 11.99 -15.91 -19.89
N LEU A 210 10.93 -15.13 -19.68
CA LEU A 210 9.68 -15.27 -20.41
C LEU A 210 9.88 -14.99 -21.91
N GLY A 211 10.64 -13.96 -22.24
CA GLY A 211 11.00 -13.62 -23.63
C GLY A 211 11.78 -14.73 -24.31
N GLU A 212 12.70 -15.39 -23.60
CA GLU A 212 13.48 -16.51 -24.12
C GLU A 212 12.60 -17.75 -24.34
N HIS A 213 11.72 -18.09 -23.39
CA HIS A 213 10.76 -19.18 -23.53
C HIS A 213 9.76 -18.95 -24.67
N LEU A 214 9.23 -17.73 -24.80
CA LEU A 214 8.33 -17.38 -25.91
C LEU A 214 9.03 -17.45 -27.26
N ARG A 215 10.30 -17.10 -27.33
CA ARG A 215 11.11 -17.21 -28.55
C ARG A 215 11.34 -18.66 -28.94
N ILE A 216 11.68 -19.53 -28.00
CA ILE A 216 11.82 -20.97 -28.21
C ILE A 216 10.52 -21.55 -28.71
N PHE A 217 9.40 -21.21 -28.02
CA PHE A 217 8.06 -21.66 -28.41
C PHE A 217 7.67 -21.18 -29.81
N GLY A 218 7.90 -19.90 -30.11
CA GLY A 218 7.67 -19.33 -31.44
C GLY A 218 8.47 -20.03 -32.55
N THR A 219 9.72 -20.38 -32.27
CA THR A 219 10.58 -21.11 -33.22
C THR A 219 10.06 -22.52 -33.47
N LEU A 220 9.60 -23.22 -32.42
CA LEU A 220 9.01 -24.55 -32.53
C LEU A 220 7.70 -24.54 -33.34
N VAL A 221 6.84 -23.55 -33.12
CA VAL A 221 5.57 -23.38 -33.84
C VAL A 221 5.81 -23.06 -35.32
N VAL A 222 6.78 -22.19 -35.62
CA VAL A 222 7.13 -21.84 -37.01
C VAL A 222 7.76 -23.03 -37.73
N HIS A 223 8.66 -23.76 -37.07
CA HIS A 223 9.30 -24.95 -37.66
C HIS A 223 8.30 -26.06 -37.96
N ASN A 224 7.26 -26.20 -37.14
CA ASN A 224 6.19 -27.19 -37.34
C ASN A 224 5.14 -26.77 -38.40
N ARG A 225 5.17 -25.50 -38.87
CA ARG A 225 4.26 -24.98 -39.91
C ARG A 225 4.82 -25.06 -41.33
N ASP A 226 6.12 -25.38 -41.49
CA ASP A 226 6.74 -25.53 -42.81
C ASP A 226 6.84 -27.02 -43.18
N PRO A 227 5.85 -27.57 -43.93
CA PRO A 227 5.81 -29.01 -44.27
C PRO A 227 6.94 -29.42 -45.20
N SER A 228 7.68 -28.45 -45.78
CA SER A 228 8.77 -28.72 -46.73
C SER A 228 10.13 -28.93 -46.06
N ALA A 229 10.26 -28.62 -44.77
CA ALA A 229 11.56 -28.54 -44.10
C ALA A 229 12.03 -29.80 -43.38
N ALA A 230 11.23 -30.82 -43.19
CA ALA A 230 11.67 -32.14 -42.70
C ALA A 230 10.56 -33.16 -42.61
N GLY A 231 10.77 -34.36 -43.09
CA GLY A 231 9.87 -35.52 -42.96
C GLY A 231 9.78 -36.09 -41.54
N GLY A 232 9.41 -35.26 -40.59
CA GLY A 232 9.18 -35.66 -39.22
C GLY A 232 7.95 -34.94 -38.65
N TYR A 233 6.87 -35.70 -38.54
CA TYR A 233 5.68 -35.31 -37.77
C TYR A 233 6.12 -35.18 -36.29
N VAL A 234 6.23 -33.96 -35.78
CA VAL A 234 6.35 -33.79 -34.33
C VAL A 234 4.99 -34.00 -33.73
N ASP A 235 4.86 -35.06 -32.93
CA ASP A 235 3.61 -35.44 -32.31
C ASP A 235 3.11 -34.31 -31.42
N GLN A 236 1.87 -33.86 -31.66
CA GLN A 236 1.22 -32.84 -30.82
C GLN A 236 1.24 -33.19 -29.33
N SER A 237 1.26 -34.48 -29.01
CA SER A 237 1.37 -34.98 -27.63
C SER A 237 2.72 -34.63 -26.99
N GLU A 238 3.79 -34.59 -27.76
CA GLU A 238 5.14 -34.27 -27.27
C GLU A 238 5.30 -32.77 -27.01
N ILE A 239 4.71 -31.92 -27.88
CA ILE A 239 4.65 -30.45 -27.66
C ILE A 239 3.82 -30.14 -26.40
N LEU A 240 2.65 -30.77 -26.25
CA LEU A 240 1.80 -30.61 -25.07
C LEU A 240 2.48 -31.11 -23.79
N ALA A 241 3.25 -32.20 -23.88
CA ALA A 241 4.03 -32.73 -22.73
C ALA A 241 5.14 -31.73 -22.33
N GLN A 242 5.89 -31.16 -23.28
CA GLN A 242 6.91 -30.16 -23.02
C GLN A 242 6.32 -28.84 -22.49
N VAL A 243 5.20 -28.37 -23.03
CA VAL A 243 4.48 -27.20 -22.52
C VAL A 243 4.00 -27.45 -21.09
N ARG A 244 3.47 -28.64 -20.79
CA ARG A 244 3.01 -29.01 -19.46
C ARG A 244 4.17 -29.11 -18.47
N GLU A 245 5.33 -29.60 -18.90
CA GLU A 245 6.56 -29.69 -18.09
C GLU A 245 7.14 -28.29 -17.81
N ILE A 246 7.20 -27.41 -18.80
CA ILE A 246 7.63 -26.01 -18.65
C ILE A 246 6.69 -25.25 -17.71
N THR A 247 5.37 -25.45 -17.87
CA THR A 247 4.36 -24.84 -17.00
C THR A 247 4.46 -25.34 -15.56
N ARG A 248 4.79 -26.62 -15.37
CA ARG A 248 4.97 -27.24 -14.06
C ARG A 248 6.23 -26.77 -13.33
N HIS A 249 7.34 -26.52 -14.04
CA HIS A 249 8.59 -26.01 -13.48
C HIS A 249 8.61 -24.50 -13.29
N SER A 250 7.87 -23.75 -14.10
CA SER A 250 7.77 -22.27 -14.02
C SER A 250 6.83 -21.79 -12.92
N GLY A 251 6.27 -22.70 -12.10
CA GLY A 251 5.32 -22.33 -11.05
C GLY A 251 4.09 -21.66 -11.62
N ALA A 252 3.29 -22.39 -12.38
CA ALA A 252 2.07 -21.93 -13.08
C ALA A 252 0.97 -21.31 -12.20
N THR A 253 1.23 -21.06 -10.94
CA THR A 253 0.40 -20.21 -10.08
C THR A 253 0.39 -18.74 -10.51
N LEU A 254 1.28 -18.34 -11.45
CA LEU A 254 1.29 -16.98 -12.03
C LEU A 254 0.17 -16.74 -13.05
N PHE A 255 -0.35 -17.79 -13.71
CA PHE A 255 -1.36 -17.65 -14.75
C PHE A 255 -2.80 -17.76 -14.24
N GLU A 256 -3.05 -18.43 -13.12
CA GLU A 256 -4.38 -18.46 -12.49
C GLU A 256 -4.82 -17.10 -11.91
N GLY A 257 -3.86 -16.21 -11.61
CA GLY A 257 -4.15 -14.84 -11.15
C GLY A 257 -4.48 -13.84 -12.25
N ALA A 258 -4.24 -14.16 -13.52
CA ALA A 258 -4.43 -13.24 -14.64
C ALA A 258 -5.75 -13.47 -15.44
N GLY A 259 -6.60 -14.38 -15.01
CA GLY A 259 -7.92 -14.60 -15.64
C GLY A 259 -7.88 -15.06 -17.11
N LEU A 260 -6.77 -15.59 -17.58
CA LEU A 260 -6.65 -16.20 -18.89
C LEU A 260 -7.02 -17.69 -18.79
N GLU A 261 -8.31 -17.99 -18.95
CA GLU A 261 -8.76 -19.34 -19.32
C GLU A 261 -8.20 -19.67 -20.70
N VAL A 262 -7.21 -20.54 -20.75
CA VAL A 262 -6.83 -21.22 -21.98
C VAL A 262 -7.87 -22.31 -22.21
N GLN A 263 -8.91 -22.02 -23.00
CA GLN A 263 -9.77 -23.05 -23.57
C GLN A 263 -8.93 -23.90 -24.53
N VAL A 264 -8.77 -25.16 -24.19
CA VAL A 264 -8.21 -26.21 -25.04
C VAL A 264 -9.32 -26.72 -26.02
#